data_9dc0e090d6a3a14d061b50c618f3138b
#
_entry.id   9dc0e090d6a3a14d061b50c618f3138b
#
_cell.length_a   1.000
_cell.length_b   1.000
_cell.length_c   1.000
_cell.angle_alpha   90.00
_cell.angle_beta   90.00
_cell.angle_gamma   90.00
#
_symmetry.space_group_name_H-M   'P 1'
#
loop_
_entity.id
_entity.type
_entity.pdbx_description
1 polymer ?
#
loop_
_entity_poly.entity_id
_entity_poly.type
_entity_poly.pdbx_seq_one_letter_code
_entity_poly.pdbx_strand_id
1 'polypeptide(L)'
;NWMGHAQVDNIIPYRTLRLVQGQVTEICEKEAEGPGLAAYIGLAGIKDHAIFWDSMAAGADRAIREGEAYGMRPLLRKNIRGLIFTWWDTGNKESLARTKEKYKRPDAPNILDKPNEAIWFVNGNVIKFSADEEFIRNRVVRATQLTGFCPPVIDSTSHMYKYREVEGKVLSEVITLPLFNLFLDHSASFWQRYSLNQDQQVTFRQACLTFYQDKTEQRIQQFYRTFQRMDGAERINGVPMPTLAELLAAMNWDWLSDGLPGRFHGDFHFENVLWSEKSKKFTFLDWRQEFGGSLTTGDIYYDLAKLLHGLIVCHELITRDLYKVEWNKDEIRFDLLRRHILVECEQRYEIWLTENGY
;
A
#
# COMPACT_ATOMS: atom_id res chain seq x y z
N ASN A 1 -21.46 -29.30 22.34
CA ASN A 1 -21.49 -27.86 21.95
C ASN A 1 -20.43 -27.10 22.72
N TRP A 2 -19.87 -26.07 22.12
CA TRP A 2 -18.96 -25.18 22.79
C TRP A 2 -19.04 -23.73 22.20
N MET A 3 -18.66 -22.74 22.98
CA MET A 3 -18.55 -21.35 22.57
C MET A 3 -17.18 -20.81 22.93
N GLY A 4 -16.57 -20.08 21.99
CA GLY A 4 -15.27 -19.44 22.18
C GLY A 4 -15.41 -18.13 22.93
N HIS A 5 -14.52 -17.90 23.89
CA HIS A 5 -14.45 -16.65 24.60
C HIS A 5 -12.99 -16.19 24.77
N ALA A 6 -12.83 -14.90 25.04
CA ALA A 6 -11.53 -14.31 25.38
C ALA A 6 -11.63 -13.41 26.61
N GLN A 7 -10.49 -13.24 27.26
CA GLN A 7 -10.31 -12.17 28.23
C GLN A 7 -9.95 -10.87 27.49
N VAL A 8 -10.65 -9.80 27.83
CA VAL A 8 -10.47 -8.47 27.25
C VAL A 8 -10.47 -7.42 28.36
N ASP A 9 -9.73 -6.34 28.15
CA ASP A 9 -9.66 -5.25 29.15
C ASP A 9 -10.98 -4.50 29.34
N ASN A 10 -11.76 -4.37 28.26
CA ASN A 10 -13.09 -3.77 28.28
C ASN A 10 -14.10 -4.72 27.64
N ILE A 11 -15.02 -5.24 28.45
CA ILE A 11 -16.03 -6.22 28.05
C ILE A 11 -17.30 -5.57 27.49
N ILE A 12 -17.55 -4.30 27.80
CA ILE A 12 -18.79 -3.57 27.49
C ILE A 12 -19.21 -3.64 26.01
N PRO A 13 -18.30 -3.50 25.02
CA PRO A 13 -18.67 -3.52 23.60
C PRO A 13 -19.11 -4.88 23.09
N TYR A 14 -18.88 -5.94 23.86
CA TYR A 14 -19.06 -7.32 23.40
C TYR A 14 -20.31 -7.99 23.99
N ARG A 15 -20.88 -8.91 23.23
CA ARG A 15 -21.76 -9.91 23.80
C ARG A 15 -20.92 -10.80 24.71
N THR A 16 -21.48 -11.23 25.84
CA THR A 16 -20.71 -11.96 26.84
C THR A 16 -21.30 -13.31 27.19
N LEU A 17 -20.46 -14.20 27.67
CA LEU A 17 -20.83 -15.50 28.20
C LEU A 17 -20.61 -15.52 29.69
N ARG A 18 -21.63 -15.94 30.46
CA ARG A 18 -21.46 -16.25 31.87
C ARG A 18 -20.95 -17.67 32.02
N LEU A 19 -19.81 -17.81 32.67
CA LEU A 19 -19.13 -19.07 32.84
C LEU A 19 -19.19 -19.53 34.29
N VAL A 20 -19.63 -20.78 34.50
CA VAL A 20 -19.61 -21.45 35.80
C VAL A 20 -18.91 -22.77 35.60
N GLN A 21 -17.80 -23.03 36.26
CA GLN A 21 -16.98 -24.25 36.16
C GLN A 21 -16.68 -24.64 34.69
N GLY A 22 -16.39 -23.63 33.84
CA GLY A 22 -16.06 -23.88 32.42
C GLY A 22 -17.25 -24.17 31.51
N GLN A 23 -18.48 -24.04 32.04
CA GLN A 23 -19.71 -24.18 31.27
C GLN A 23 -20.37 -22.83 31.06
N VAL A 24 -20.90 -22.60 29.84
CA VAL A 24 -21.70 -21.43 29.52
C VAL A 24 -23.10 -21.62 30.08
N THR A 25 -23.44 -20.81 31.07
CA THR A 25 -24.76 -20.83 31.71
C THR A 25 -25.71 -19.78 31.17
N GLU A 26 -25.16 -18.71 30.59
CA GLU A 26 -25.96 -17.62 30.03
C GLU A 26 -25.20 -16.96 28.87
N ILE A 27 -25.95 -16.50 27.88
CA ILE A 27 -25.47 -15.64 26.78
C ILE A 27 -26.10 -14.27 27.03
N CYS A 28 -25.28 -13.30 27.45
CA CYS A 28 -25.71 -11.95 27.78
C CYS A 28 -25.51 -11.01 26.58
N GLU A 29 -26.37 -10.03 26.47
CA GLU A 29 -26.24 -8.96 25.47
C GLU A 29 -25.06 -8.04 25.82
N LYS A 30 -24.75 -7.11 24.89
CA LYS A 30 -23.74 -6.07 25.12
C LYS A 30 -24.09 -5.25 26.36
N GLU A 31 -23.09 -4.64 26.96
CA GLU A 31 -23.20 -3.81 28.16
C GLU A 31 -23.63 -4.59 29.43
N ALA A 32 -23.60 -5.94 29.39
CA ALA A 32 -23.85 -6.71 30.58
C ALA A 32 -22.67 -6.60 31.58
N GLU A 33 -23.02 -6.44 32.84
CA GLU A 33 -22.04 -6.31 33.94
C GLU A 33 -22.20 -7.48 34.94
N GLY A 34 -21.14 -7.78 35.66
CA GLY A 34 -21.14 -8.75 36.74
C GLY A 34 -20.00 -9.76 36.69
N PRO A 35 -19.84 -10.55 37.76
CA PRO A 35 -18.77 -11.53 37.84
C PRO A 35 -18.96 -12.71 36.89
N GLY A 36 -17.84 -13.31 36.46
CA GLY A 36 -17.83 -14.52 35.63
C GLY A 36 -18.21 -14.32 34.17
N LEU A 37 -18.22 -13.07 33.70
CA LEU A 37 -18.45 -12.75 32.29
C LEU A 37 -17.15 -12.79 31.49
N ALA A 38 -17.20 -13.33 30.28
CA ALA A 38 -16.12 -13.33 29.30
C ALA A 38 -16.64 -12.90 27.93
N ALA A 39 -15.82 -12.17 27.15
CA ALA A 39 -16.22 -11.72 25.82
C ALA A 39 -16.46 -12.91 24.87
N TYR A 40 -17.63 -12.99 24.26
CA TYR A 40 -17.91 -13.95 23.18
C TYR A 40 -17.25 -13.47 21.89
N ILE A 41 -16.46 -14.33 21.27
CA ILE A 41 -15.65 -13.98 20.09
C ILE A 41 -16.29 -14.36 18.75
N GLY A 42 -17.58 -14.74 18.74
CA GLY A 42 -18.26 -15.15 17.49
C GLY A 42 -17.84 -16.51 16.96
N LEU A 43 -17.24 -17.37 17.80
CA LEU A 43 -16.80 -18.71 17.41
C LEU A 43 -17.52 -19.75 18.24
N ALA A 44 -18.19 -20.69 17.58
CA ALA A 44 -18.91 -21.77 18.25
C ALA A 44 -18.82 -23.08 17.47
N GLY A 45 -18.78 -24.20 18.20
CA GLY A 45 -18.93 -25.55 17.63
C GLY A 45 -20.25 -26.18 18.07
N ILE A 46 -21.09 -26.52 17.11
CA ILE A 46 -22.48 -26.93 17.33
C ILE A 46 -22.63 -28.39 16.92
N LYS A 47 -22.66 -29.30 17.91
CA LYS A 47 -22.95 -30.72 17.70
C LYS A 47 -24.44 -30.91 17.45
N ASP A 48 -25.31 -30.32 18.26
CA ASP A 48 -26.76 -30.40 18.18
C ASP A 48 -27.33 -29.39 17.18
N HIS A 49 -26.81 -29.43 15.96
CA HIS A 49 -27.11 -28.45 14.91
C HIS A 49 -28.58 -28.40 14.49
N ALA A 50 -29.33 -29.53 14.62
CA ALA A 50 -30.76 -29.55 14.32
C ALA A 50 -31.52 -28.60 15.24
N ILE A 51 -31.28 -28.65 16.57
CA ILE A 51 -31.90 -27.74 17.53
C ILE A 51 -31.55 -26.29 17.25
N PHE A 52 -30.31 -26.05 16.85
CA PHE A 52 -29.86 -24.71 16.48
C PHE A 52 -30.64 -24.16 15.28
N TRP A 53 -30.71 -24.93 14.19
CA TRP A 53 -31.39 -24.51 12.97
C TRP A 53 -32.90 -24.40 13.11
N ASP A 54 -33.52 -25.31 13.84
CA ASP A 54 -34.95 -25.26 14.17
C ASP A 54 -35.28 -23.97 14.95
N SER A 55 -34.41 -23.62 15.91
CA SER A 55 -34.55 -22.37 16.65
C SER A 55 -34.37 -21.13 15.76
N MET A 56 -33.36 -21.13 14.91
CA MET A 56 -33.12 -20.00 13.97
C MET A 56 -34.31 -19.83 13.03
N ALA A 57 -34.84 -20.90 12.47
CA ALA A 57 -36.02 -20.85 11.60
C ALA A 57 -37.26 -20.35 12.31
N ALA A 58 -37.54 -20.85 13.54
CA ALA A 58 -38.68 -20.39 14.34
C ALA A 58 -38.57 -18.94 14.79
N GLY A 59 -37.34 -18.45 14.95
CA GLY A 59 -37.06 -17.04 15.39
C GLY A 59 -37.25 -15.99 14.32
N ALA A 60 -37.22 -16.36 13.04
CA ALA A 60 -37.38 -15.48 11.89
C ALA A 60 -36.59 -14.15 12.05
N ASP A 61 -37.27 -13.03 11.99
CA ASP A 61 -36.65 -11.67 12.08
C ASP A 61 -35.87 -11.45 13.38
N ARG A 62 -36.27 -12.09 14.48
CA ARG A 62 -35.55 -11.98 15.75
C ARG A 62 -34.22 -12.73 15.68
N ALA A 63 -34.21 -13.90 15.08
CA ALA A 63 -32.98 -14.68 14.87
C ALA A 63 -31.99 -13.91 13.96
N ILE A 64 -32.49 -13.22 12.94
CA ILE A 64 -31.65 -12.36 12.09
C ILE A 64 -31.02 -11.23 12.89
N ARG A 65 -31.76 -10.56 13.76
CA ARG A 65 -31.24 -9.45 14.57
C ARG A 65 -30.23 -9.89 15.63
N GLU A 66 -30.52 -11.01 16.32
CA GLU A 66 -29.65 -11.53 17.40
C GLU A 66 -28.48 -12.38 16.86
N GLY A 67 -28.56 -12.83 15.59
CA GLY A 67 -27.55 -13.69 14.97
C GLY A 67 -27.45 -15.08 15.61
N GLU A 68 -26.27 -15.71 15.52
CA GLU A 68 -26.02 -17.07 15.99
C GLU A 68 -26.29 -17.26 17.48
N ALA A 69 -26.19 -16.23 18.29
CA ALA A 69 -26.50 -16.30 19.72
C ALA A 69 -27.96 -16.73 19.99
N TYR A 70 -28.90 -16.35 19.11
CA TYR A 70 -30.28 -16.79 19.21
C TYR A 70 -30.40 -18.31 19.12
N GLY A 71 -29.79 -18.92 18.13
CA GLY A 71 -29.78 -20.37 17.95
C GLY A 71 -29.00 -21.12 19.03
N MET A 72 -28.04 -20.47 19.68
CA MET A 72 -27.28 -21.06 20.79
C MET A 72 -28.04 -21.10 22.11
N ARG A 73 -29.01 -20.19 22.36
CA ARG A 73 -29.74 -20.12 23.65
C ARG A 73 -30.47 -21.41 24.02
N PRO A 74 -31.22 -22.11 23.15
CA PRO A 74 -31.84 -23.37 23.49
C PRO A 74 -30.82 -24.47 23.85
N LEU A 75 -29.61 -24.39 23.28
CA LEU A 75 -28.54 -25.33 23.53
C LEU A 75 -27.89 -25.20 24.93
N LEU A 76 -28.14 -24.12 25.66
CA LEU A 76 -27.68 -23.97 27.04
C LEU A 76 -28.13 -25.14 27.93
N ARG A 77 -29.29 -25.73 27.64
CA ARG A 77 -29.78 -26.96 28.31
C ARG A 77 -29.03 -28.24 27.97
N LYS A 78 -28.11 -28.18 26.97
CA LYS A 78 -27.33 -29.32 26.46
C LYS A 78 -25.83 -29.21 26.85
N ASN A 79 -25.49 -28.45 27.88
CA ASN A 79 -24.13 -28.25 28.37
C ASN A 79 -23.21 -27.74 27.31
N ILE A 80 -23.13 -26.42 27.16
CA ILE A 80 -22.18 -25.73 26.27
C ILE A 80 -20.90 -25.50 27.04
N ARG A 81 -19.77 -25.96 26.53
CA ARG A 81 -18.46 -25.69 27.11
C ARG A 81 -17.97 -24.30 26.67
N GLY A 82 -17.44 -23.49 27.60
CA GLY A 82 -16.67 -22.29 27.27
C GLY A 82 -15.22 -22.67 26.95
N LEU A 83 -14.74 -22.30 25.78
CA LEU A 83 -13.33 -22.50 25.39
C LEU A 83 -12.66 -21.15 25.28
N ILE A 84 -11.52 -20.99 25.99
CA ILE A 84 -10.73 -19.77 25.94
C ILE A 84 -9.83 -19.75 24.72
N PHE A 85 -9.76 -18.61 24.04
CA PHE A 85 -8.88 -18.37 22.90
C PHE A 85 -8.07 -17.10 23.11
N THR A 86 -6.86 -17.09 22.54
CA THR A 86 -6.17 -15.83 22.28
C THR A 86 -6.86 -15.14 21.11
N TRP A 87 -7.44 -13.99 21.36
CA TRP A 87 -8.25 -13.29 20.37
C TRP A 87 -7.87 -11.80 20.29
N TRP A 88 -7.87 -11.29 19.08
CA TRP A 88 -7.62 -9.91 18.77
C TRP A 88 -8.76 -9.36 17.94
N ASP A 89 -9.42 -8.35 18.48
CA ASP A 89 -10.53 -7.70 17.79
C ASP A 89 -10.04 -6.92 16.56
N THR A 90 -10.77 -7.06 15.46
CA THR A 90 -10.56 -6.35 14.20
C THR A 90 -11.84 -5.69 13.68
N GLY A 91 -12.89 -5.65 14.50
CA GLY A 91 -14.22 -5.18 14.13
C GLY A 91 -14.37 -3.67 14.01
N ASN A 92 -13.38 -2.90 14.44
CA ASN A 92 -13.34 -1.45 14.27
C ASN A 92 -11.91 -0.98 13.96
N LYS A 93 -11.77 0.27 13.50
CA LYS A 93 -10.47 0.81 13.04
C LYS A 93 -9.41 0.82 14.14
N GLU A 94 -9.79 1.16 15.36
CA GLU A 94 -8.85 1.24 16.50
C GLU A 94 -8.35 -0.15 16.91
N SER A 95 -9.24 -1.11 17.07
CA SER A 95 -8.91 -2.50 17.39
C SER A 95 -8.07 -3.14 16.29
N LEU A 96 -8.40 -2.88 15.01
CA LEU A 96 -7.62 -3.34 13.87
C LEU A 96 -6.19 -2.75 13.90
N ALA A 97 -6.03 -1.45 14.20
CA ALA A 97 -4.72 -0.82 14.30
C ALA A 97 -3.86 -1.45 15.41
N ARG A 98 -4.45 -1.69 16.59
CA ARG A 98 -3.77 -2.38 17.70
C ARG A 98 -3.38 -3.81 17.34
N THR A 99 -4.25 -4.53 16.65
CA THR A 99 -3.97 -5.90 16.19
C THR A 99 -2.86 -5.92 15.13
N LYS A 100 -2.90 -5.02 14.17
CA LYS A 100 -1.83 -4.86 13.16
C LYS A 100 -0.48 -4.59 13.84
N GLU A 101 -0.41 -3.67 14.80
CA GLU A 101 0.84 -3.35 15.50
C GLU A 101 1.37 -4.55 16.29
N LYS A 102 0.49 -5.32 16.95
CA LYS A 102 0.89 -6.54 17.68
C LYS A 102 1.48 -7.63 16.79
N TYR A 103 0.96 -7.78 15.58
CA TYR A 103 1.41 -8.80 14.63
C TYR A 103 2.37 -8.26 13.57
N LYS A 104 2.76 -6.99 13.68
CA LYS A 104 3.77 -6.41 12.81
C LYS A 104 5.09 -7.14 12.99
N ARG A 105 5.63 -7.64 11.90
CA ARG A 105 6.98 -8.23 11.92
C ARG A 105 7.99 -7.10 12.02
N PRO A 106 9.03 -7.21 12.87
CA PRO A 106 10.07 -6.16 12.99
C PRO A 106 10.79 -5.86 11.65
N ASP A 107 10.87 -6.85 10.79
CA ASP A 107 11.48 -6.83 9.46
C ASP A 107 10.50 -6.67 8.30
N ALA A 108 9.20 -6.48 8.60
CA ALA A 108 8.21 -6.26 7.55
C ALA A 108 8.43 -4.89 6.89
N PRO A 109 8.35 -4.81 5.54
CA PRO A 109 8.44 -3.54 4.84
C PRO A 109 7.38 -2.55 5.33
N ASN A 110 7.76 -1.30 5.52
CA ASN A 110 6.81 -0.24 5.86
C ASN A 110 5.98 0.11 4.62
N ILE A 111 4.78 -0.46 4.53
CA ILE A 111 3.88 -0.28 3.39
C ILE A 111 2.78 0.70 3.79
N LEU A 112 2.65 1.77 3.02
CA LEU A 112 1.56 2.72 3.19
C LEU A 112 0.22 2.04 2.88
N ASP A 113 -0.69 2.05 3.85
CA ASP A 113 -2.05 1.56 3.68
C ASP A 113 -2.79 2.42 2.64
N LYS A 114 -3.34 1.78 1.62
CA LYS A 114 -4.21 2.41 0.62
C LYS A 114 -5.61 1.82 0.74
N PRO A 115 -6.67 2.64 0.59
CA PRO A 115 -8.05 2.17 0.82
C PRO A 115 -8.47 0.98 -0.05
N ASN A 116 -7.95 0.90 -1.27
CA ASN A 116 -8.36 -0.08 -2.29
C ASN A 116 -7.26 -1.07 -2.66
N GLU A 117 -6.13 -1.06 -1.96
CA GLU A 117 -5.00 -1.96 -2.21
C GLU A 117 -4.59 -2.65 -0.91
N ALA A 118 -4.11 -3.89 -1.03
CA ALA A 118 -3.53 -4.62 0.09
C ALA A 118 -2.37 -5.50 -0.37
N ILE A 119 -1.47 -5.81 0.56
CA ILE A 119 -0.34 -6.69 0.32
C ILE A 119 -0.19 -7.67 1.50
N TRP A 120 0.06 -8.93 1.19
CA TRP A 120 0.30 -9.96 2.19
C TRP A 120 1.55 -10.76 1.89
N PHE A 121 2.25 -11.14 2.94
CA PHE A 121 3.42 -12.03 2.91
C PHE A 121 3.00 -13.37 3.52
N VAL A 122 2.83 -14.39 2.69
CA VAL A 122 2.29 -15.69 3.11
C VAL A 122 3.11 -16.83 2.51
N ASN A 123 3.71 -17.64 3.37
CA ASN A 123 4.46 -18.84 2.98
C ASN A 123 5.50 -18.58 1.88
N GLY A 124 6.30 -17.52 2.03
CA GLY A 124 7.34 -17.13 1.08
C GLY A 124 6.78 -16.61 -0.26
N ASN A 125 5.54 -16.13 -0.26
CA ASN A 125 4.95 -15.44 -1.39
C ASN A 125 4.49 -14.04 -0.98
N VAL A 126 4.52 -13.13 -1.93
CA VAL A 126 3.89 -11.82 -1.85
C VAL A 126 2.61 -11.88 -2.68
N ILE A 127 1.49 -11.51 -2.07
CA ILE A 127 0.18 -11.42 -2.72
C ILE A 127 -0.23 -9.96 -2.69
N LYS A 128 -0.53 -9.40 -3.87
CA LYS A 128 -1.02 -8.02 -4.02
C LYS A 128 -2.46 -8.04 -4.49
N PHE A 129 -3.29 -7.24 -3.86
CA PHE A 129 -4.71 -7.03 -4.15
C PHE A 129 -4.94 -5.59 -4.61
N SER A 130 -5.87 -5.41 -5.52
CA SER A 130 -6.52 -4.13 -5.81
C SER A 130 -8.00 -4.33 -6.10
N ALA A 131 -8.82 -3.36 -5.67
CA ALA A 131 -10.23 -3.31 -6.06
C ALA A 131 -10.42 -3.03 -7.56
N ASP A 132 -9.40 -2.52 -8.24
CA ASP A 132 -9.37 -2.23 -9.66
C ASP A 132 -8.82 -3.43 -10.45
N GLU A 133 -9.71 -4.10 -11.21
CA GLU A 133 -9.37 -5.27 -12.04
C GLU A 133 -8.42 -4.90 -13.18
N GLU A 134 -8.61 -3.74 -13.79
CA GLU A 134 -7.75 -3.29 -14.88
C GLU A 134 -6.32 -3.04 -14.40
N PHE A 135 -6.17 -2.44 -13.23
CA PHE A 135 -4.89 -2.24 -12.58
C PHE A 135 -4.15 -3.58 -12.39
N ILE A 136 -4.82 -4.62 -11.88
CA ILE A 136 -4.23 -5.95 -11.68
C ILE A 136 -3.86 -6.58 -13.02
N ARG A 137 -4.78 -6.61 -13.98
CA ARG A 137 -4.54 -7.16 -15.31
C ARG A 137 -3.31 -6.52 -15.97
N ASN A 138 -3.24 -5.20 -15.95
CA ASN A 138 -2.15 -4.45 -16.58
C ASN A 138 -0.81 -4.70 -15.87
N ARG A 139 -0.80 -4.81 -14.53
CA ARG A 139 0.39 -5.19 -13.75
C ARG A 139 0.91 -6.58 -14.14
N VAL A 140 0.01 -7.56 -14.30
CA VAL A 140 0.35 -8.93 -14.70
C VAL A 140 0.93 -8.97 -16.11
N VAL A 141 0.29 -8.30 -17.06
CA VAL A 141 0.79 -8.18 -18.45
C VAL A 141 2.18 -7.53 -18.45
N ARG A 142 2.35 -6.43 -17.74
CA ARG A 142 3.64 -5.75 -17.68
C ARG A 142 4.75 -6.55 -17.03
N ALA A 143 4.46 -7.42 -16.08
CA ALA A 143 5.47 -8.29 -15.47
C ALA A 143 6.24 -9.11 -16.52
N THR A 144 5.59 -9.51 -17.61
CA THR A 144 6.25 -10.25 -18.70
C THR A 144 7.26 -9.39 -19.47
N GLN A 145 7.01 -8.07 -19.59
CA GLN A 145 7.91 -7.11 -20.23
C GLN A 145 9.15 -6.78 -19.37
N LEU A 146 9.03 -7.02 -18.05
CA LEU A 146 10.06 -6.69 -17.06
C LEU A 146 10.81 -7.93 -16.56
N THR A 147 10.73 -9.02 -17.33
CA THR A 147 11.39 -10.29 -17.01
C THR A 147 12.90 -10.10 -16.81
N GLY A 148 13.43 -10.69 -15.74
CA GLY A 148 14.82 -10.59 -15.35
C GLY A 148 15.14 -9.45 -14.38
N PHE A 149 14.32 -8.40 -14.33
CA PHE A 149 14.46 -7.24 -13.44
C PHE A 149 13.42 -7.24 -12.31
N CYS A 150 12.18 -7.62 -12.60
CA CYS A 150 11.11 -7.77 -11.63
C CYS A 150 10.83 -9.24 -11.32
N PRO A 151 10.26 -9.56 -10.15
CA PRO A 151 9.86 -10.93 -9.84
C PRO A 151 8.77 -11.39 -10.81
N PRO A 152 8.85 -12.62 -11.34
CA PRO A 152 7.81 -13.15 -12.22
C PRO A 152 6.50 -13.37 -11.45
N VAL A 153 5.39 -12.96 -12.04
CA VAL A 153 4.06 -13.31 -11.53
C VAL A 153 3.83 -14.79 -11.76
N ILE A 154 3.52 -15.54 -10.71
CA ILE A 154 3.33 -16.98 -10.73
C ILE A 154 1.86 -17.40 -10.79
N ASP A 155 0.96 -16.49 -10.37
CA ASP A 155 -0.48 -16.73 -10.37
C ASP A 155 -1.23 -15.41 -10.26
N SER A 156 -2.45 -15.34 -10.82
CA SER A 156 -3.29 -14.13 -10.75
C SER A 156 -4.77 -14.45 -10.88
N THR A 157 -5.59 -13.58 -10.27
CA THR A 157 -7.03 -13.50 -10.44
C THR A 157 -7.41 -12.10 -10.92
N SER A 158 -8.70 -11.78 -11.08
CA SER A 158 -9.14 -10.44 -11.46
C SER A 158 -8.65 -9.33 -10.51
N HIS A 159 -8.56 -9.64 -9.22
CA HIS A 159 -8.22 -8.67 -8.18
C HIS A 159 -6.88 -8.91 -7.48
N MET A 160 -6.16 -9.96 -7.82
CA MET A 160 -4.92 -10.32 -7.13
C MET A 160 -3.87 -10.85 -8.09
N TYR A 161 -2.60 -10.64 -7.74
CA TYR A 161 -1.49 -11.39 -8.32
C TYR A 161 -0.49 -11.77 -7.25
N LYS A 162 0.28 -12.82 -7.55
CA LYS A 162 1.22 -13.45 -6.62
C LYS A 162 2.57 -13.67 -7.28
N TYR A 163 3.64 -13.40 -6.51
CA TYR A 163 5.01 -13.74 -6.88
C TYR A 163 5.78 -14.27 -5.65
N ARG A 164 6.93 -14.91 -5.87
CA ARG A 164 7.80 -15.35 -4.77
C ARG A 164 8.39 -14.16 -4.06
N GLU A 165 8.40 -14.22 -2.72
CA GLU A 165 9.12 -13.27 -1.91
C GLU A 165 10.60 -13.25 -2.32
N VAL A 166 11.15 -12.07 -2.52
CA VAL A 166 12.53 -11.87 -2.99
C VAL A 166 13.40 -11.59 -1.78
N GLU A 167 14.48 -12.35 -1.64
CA GLU A 167 15.49 -12.13 -0.59
C GLU A 167 16.30 -10.86 -0.93
N GLY A 168 16.39 -9.95 0.03
CA GLY A 168 17.17 -8.73 -0.11
C GLY A 168 16.75 -7.66 0.89
N LYS A 169 17.52 -6.58 0.92
CA LYS A 169 17.19 -5.37 1.69
C LYS A 169 16.79 -4.25 0.74
N VAL A 170 15.91 -3.38 1.20
CA VAL A 170 15.53 -2.18 0.45
C VAL A 170 16.77 -1.33 0.20
N LEU A 171 16.95 -0.87 -1.03
CA LEU A 171 18.18 -0.20 -1.44
C LEU A 171 18.45 1.07 -0.63
N SER A 172 17.43 1.81 -0.22
CA SER A 172 17.56 2.99 0.64
C SER A 172 18.23 2.68 1.98
N GLU A 173 18.05 1.46 2.53
CA GLU A 173 18.62 1.07 3.82
C GLU A 173 20.12 0.77 3.76
N VAL A 174 20.60 0.29 2.60
CA VAL A 174 21.94 -0.26 2.42
C VAL A 174 22.81 0.52 1.44
N ILE A 175 22.29 1.62 0.90
CA ILE A 175 22.96 2.38 -0.14
C ILE A 175 24.32 2.92 0.33
N THR A 176 25.31 2.74 -0.52
CA THR A 176 26.63 3.36 -0.48
C THR A 176 26.98 3.85 -1.87
N LEU A 177 27.94 4.78 -2.01
CA LEU A 177 28.30 5.29 -3.34
C LEU A 177 28.81 4.19 -4.29
N PRO A 178 29.64 3.22 -3.87
CA PRO A 178 29.99 2.08 -4.73
C PRO A 178 28.77 1.24 -5.16
N LEU A 179 27.83 0.96 -4.24
CA LEU A 179 26.63 0.22 -4.55
C LEU A 179 25.71 1.02 -5.50
N PHE A 180 25.68 2.34 -5.37
CA PHE A 180 24.94 3.20 -6.28
C PHE A 180 25.50 3.16 -7.71
N ASN A 181 26.82 3.16 -7.90
CA ASN A 181 27.41 2.96 -9.23
C ASN A 181 27.00 1.61 -9.86
N LEU A 182 27.08 0.52 -9.10
CA LEU A 182 26.60 -0.79 -9.56
C LEU A 182 25.11 -0.78 -9.92
N PHE A 183 24.30 -0.07 -9.14
CA PHE A 183 22.88 0.09 -9.40
C PHE A 183 22.61 0.88 -10.70
N LEU A 184 23.35 1.95 -10.95
CA LEU A 184 23.23 2.73 -12.19
C LEU A 184 23.63 1.89 -13.41
N ASP A 185 24.71 1.12 -13.34
CA ASP A 185 25.15 0.22 -14.43
C ASP A 185 24.10 -0.86 -14.71
N HIS A 186 23.54 -1.45 -13.65
CA HIS A 186 22.44 -2.41 -13.77
C HIS A 186 21.20 -1.78 -14.41
N SER A 187 20.84 -0.58 -13.96
CA SER A 187 19.66 0.16 -14.44
C SER A 187 19.82 0.62 -15.88
N ALA A 188 21.03 0.95 -16.34
CA ALA A 188 21.30 1.24 -17.74
C ALA A 188 20.92 0.08 -18.66
N SER A 189 21.14 -1.18 -18.23
CA SER A 189 20.71 -2.35 -18.98
C SER A 189 19.19 -2.56 -18.96
N PHE A 190 18.51 -2.00 -17.98
CA PHE A 190 17.05 -2.01 -17.88
C PHE A 190 16.42 -1.00 -18.87
N TRP A 191 16.90 0.22 -18.95
CA TRP A 191 16.34 1.29 -19.77
C TRP A 191 16.68 1.09 -21.26
N GLN A 192 16.01 0.15 -21.89
CA GLN A 192 16.17 -0.11 -23.31
C GLN A 192 15.38 0.92 -24.12
N ARG A 193 16.09 1.74 -24.93
CA ARG A 193 15.48 2.71 -25.86
C ARG A 193 14.80 2.00 -27.01
N TYR A 194 13.65 2.52 -27.46
CA TYR A 194 12.92 1.96 -28.60
C TYR A 194 12.93 2.94 -29.78
N SER A 195 13.13 2.40 -30.98
CA SER A 195 12.92 3.16 -32.21
C SER A 195 11.46 3.04 -32.62
N LEU A 196 10.74 4.17 -32.67
CA LEU A 196 9.33 4.23 -33.02
C LEU A 196 9.16 4.70 -34.48
N ASN A 197 8.21 4.11 -35.20
CA ASN A 197 7.74 4.68 -36.46
C ASN A 197 6.85 5.93 -36.22
N GLN A 198 6.43 6.61 -37.28
CA GLN A 198 5.70 7.87 -37.17
C GLN A 198 4.38 7.73 -36.38
N ASP A 199 3.60 6.69 -36.62
CA ASP A 199 2.31 6.48 -35.93
C ASP A 199 2.53 6.15 -34.43
N GLN A 200 3.54 5.33 -34.15
CA GLN A 200 3.95 5.02 -32.78
C GLN A 200 4.46 6.25 -32.04
N GLN A 201 5.15 7.17 -32.74
CA GLN A 201 5.62 8.42 -32.15
C GLN A 201 4.46 9.34 -31.77
N VAL A 202 3.46 9.46 -32.63
CA VAL A 202 2.24 10.22 -32.32
C VAL A 202 1.52 9.63 -31.08
N THR A 203 1.35 8.31 -31.07
CA THR A 203 0.74 7.60 -29.93
C THR A 203 1.54 7.80 -28.64
N PHE A 204 2.87 7.73 -28.71
CA PHE A 204 3.75 7.93 -27.55
C PHE A 204 3.67 9.38 -27.03
N ARG A 205 3.68 10.38 -27.89
CA ARG A 205 3.50 11.77 -27.50
C ARG A 205 2.15 11.99 -26.77
N GLN A 206 1.08 11.40 -27.30
CA GLN A 206 -0.21 11.47 -26.63
C GLN A 206 -0.20 10.79 -25.26
N ALA A 207 0.46 9.65 -25.13
CA ALA A 207 0.64 8.98 -23.84
C ALA A 207 1.44 9.85 -22.84
N CYS A 208 2.47 10.56 -23.30
CA CYS A 208 3.21 11.51 -22.48
C CYS A 208 2.32 12.68 -22.00
N LEU A 209 1.52 13.29 -22.89
CA LEU A 209 0.59 14.37 -22.52
C LEU A 209 -0.43 13.90 -21.48
N THR A 210 -1.08 12.76 -21.72
CA THR A 210 -2.03 12.17 -20.77
C THR A 210 -1.35 11.89 -19.42
N PHE A 211 -0.11 11.41 -19.45
CA PHE A 211 0.60 11.06 -18.22
C PHE A 211 1.13 12.27 -17.46
N TYR A 212 1.62 13.29 -18.16
CA TYR A 212 2.22 14.46 -17.54
C TYR A 212 1.20 15.58 -17.29
N GLN A 213 0.47 15.99 -18.31
CA GLN A 213 -0.46 17.13 -18.22
C GLN A 213 -1.76 16.74 -17.54
N ASP A 214 -2.56 15.84 -18.13
CA ASP A 214 -3.91 15.51 -17.64
C ASP A 214 -3.88 15.04 -16.19
N LYS A 215 -2.93 14.18 -15.87
CA LYS A 215 -2.78 13.62 -14.53
C LYS A 215 -2.29 14.66 -13.51
N THR A 216 -1.44 15.60 -13.89
CA THR A 216 -0.99 16.69 -13.01
C THR A 216 -2.16 17.60 -12.70
N GLU A 217 -2.93 18.02 -13.70
CA GLU A 217 -4.12 18.83 -13.52
C GLU A 217 -5.17 18.15 -12.63
N GLN A 218 -5.44 16.85 -12.85
CA GLN A 218 -6.36 16.08 -12.01
C GLN A 218 -5.89 16.01 -10.55
N ARG A 219 -4.59 15.81 -10.30
CA ARG A 219 -4.02 15.76 -8.95
C ARG A 219 -4.09 17.10 -8.23
N ILE A 220 -3.83 18.19 -8.93
CA ILE A 220 -3.95 19.55 -8.38
C ILE A 220 -5.41 19.82 -8.00
N GLN A 221 -6.37 19.49 -8.87
CA GLN A 221 -7.79 19.63 -8.57
C GLN A 221 -8.22 18.76 -7.37
N GLN A 222 -7.68 17.54 -7.28
CA GLN A 222 -7.93 16.67 -6.13
C GLN A 222 -7.35 17.25 -4.85
N PHE A 223 -6.14 17.80 -4.89
CA PHE A 223 -5.50 18.48 -3.77
C PHE A 223 -6.38 19.62 -3.25
N TYR A 224 -6.80 20.52 -4.10
CA TYR A 224 -7.64 21.65 -3.71
C TYR A 224 -8.98 21.20 -3.10
N ARG A 225 -9.60 20.18 -3.68
CA ARG A 225 -10.84 19.61 -3.11
C ARG A 225 -10.62 18.96 -1.75
N THR A 226 -9.56 18.17 -1.61
CA THR A 226 -9.28 17.43 -0.37
C THR A 226 -8.95 18.36 0.78
N PHE A 227 -8.15 19.38 0.53
CA PHE A 227 -7.70 20.33 1.56
C PHE A 227 -8.55 21.60 1.63
N GLN A 228 -9.64 21.69 0.85
CA GLN A 228 -10.55 22.84 0.79
C GLN A 228 -9.79 24.17 0.57
N ARG A 229 -8.81 24.15 -0.34
CA ARG A 229 -7.98 25.30 -0.69
C ARG A 229 -8.32 25.84 -2.07
N MET A 230 -7.90 27.07 -2.31
CA MET A 230 -7.94 27.71 -3.62
C MET A 230 -6.51 28.09 -4.04
N ASP A 231 -6.29 28.18 -5.36
CA ASP A 231 -5.04 28.68 -5.91
C ASP A 231 -4.84 30.16 -5.53
N GLY A 232 -3.61 30.50 -5.22
CA GLY A 232 -3.23 31.86 -4.83
C GLY A 232 -1.72 32.01 -4.77
N ALA A 233 -1.26 33.25 -4.83
CA ALA A 233 0.14 33.54 -4.63
C ALA A 233 0.53 33.29 -3.16
N GLU A 234 1.57 32.52 -2.96
CA GLU A 234 2.04 32.11 -1.63
C GLU A 234 3.55 32.41 -1.49
N ARG A 235 4.03 32.39 -0.26
CA ARG A 235 5.47 32.37 0.02
C ARG A 235 5.85 30.98 0.49
N ILE A 236 6.90 30.42 -0.07
CA ILE A 236 7.47 29.13 0.36
C ILE A 236 8.90 29.36 0.84
N ASN A 237 9.16 29.08 2.11
CA ASN A 237 10.46 29.31 2.76
C ASN A 237 10.99 30.75 2.50
N GLY A 238 10.12 31.76 2.60
CA GLY A 238 10.45 33.15 2.38
C GLY A 238 10.51 33.60 0.91
N VAL A 239 10.41 32.70 -0.06
CA VAL A 239 10.44 32.99 -1.50
C VAL A 239 9.01 33.17 -2.01
N PRO A 240 8.67 34.31 -2.65
CA PRO A 240 7.40 34.46 -3.33
C PRO A 240 7.27 33.46 -4.48
N MET A 241 6.16 32.75 -4.52
CA MET A 241 5.86 31.75 -5.56
C MET A 241 4.70 32.24 -6.43
N PRO A 242 4.74 32.00 -7.74
CA PRO A 242 3.57 32.20 -8.58
C PRO A 242 2.45 31.24 -8.21
N THR A 243 1.24 31.51 -8.66
CA THR A 243 0.11 30.59 -8.53
C THR A 243 0.37 29.28 -9.28
N LEU A 244 -0.28 28.19 -8.90
CA LEU A 244 -0.17 26.93 -9.65
C LEU A 244 -0.71 27.08 -11.08
N ALA A 245 -1.73 27.89 -11.29
CA ALA A 245 -2.23 28.19 -12.63
C ALA A 245 -1.16 28.87 -13.51
N GLU A 246 -0.41 29.84 -12.97
CA GLU A 246 0.69 30.48 -13.69
C GLU A 246 1.84 29.50 -13.96
N LEU A 247 2.18 28.63 -13.01
CA LEU A 247 3.20 27.58 -13.21
C LEU A 247 2.79 26.60 -14.31
N LEU A 248 1.53 26.13 -14.30
CA LEU A 248 1.02 25.22 -15.33
C LEU A 248 0.98 25.87 -16.72
N ALA A 249 0.63 27.18 -16.78
CA ALA A 249 0.62 27.93 -18.04
C ALA A 249 2.04 28.14 -18.59
N ALA A 250 3.06 28.20 -17.72
CA ALA A 250 4.46 28.35 -18.12
C ALA A 250 5.11 27.00 -18.54
N MET A 251 4.45 25.85 -18.29
CA MET A 251 4.99 24.54 -18.66
C MET A 251 4.97 24.35 -20.18
N ASN A 252 6.07 23.90 -20.73
CA ASN A 252 6.15 23.51 -22.13
C ASN A 252 5.76 22.03 -22.28
N TRP A 253 4.46 21.77 -22.32
CA TRP A 253 3.89 20.42 -22.44
C TRP A 253 4.31 19.71 -23.73
N ASP A 254 4.46 20.47 -24.82
CA ASP A 254 4.93 19.93 -26.10
C ASP A 254 6.34 19.35 -25.96
N TRP A 255 7.25 20.10 -25.36
CA TRP A 255 8.61 19.63 -25.10
C TRP A 255 8.64 18.42 -24.17
N LEU A 256 7.84 18.42 -23.09
CA LEU A 256 7.73 17.27 -22.21
C LEU A 256 7.16 16.03 -22.90
N SER A 257 6.33 16.23 -23.93
CA SER A 257 5.75 15.10 -24.69
C SER A 257 6.72 14.45 -25.66
N ASP A 258 7.85 15.08 -25.99
CA ASP A 258 8.85 14.50 -26.86
C ASP A 258 9.56 13.30 -26.25
N GLY A 259 9.67 13.21 -24.94
CA GLY A 259 10.09 12.06 -24.16
C GLY A 259 11.20 11.16 -24.78
N LEU A 260 11.60 10.12 -24.06
CA LEU A 260 12.54 9.11 -24.55
C LEU A 260 11.87 7.73 -24.49
N PRO A 261 11.32 7.25 -25.63
CA PRO A 261 10.55 6.01 -25.64
C PRO A 261 11.41 4.80 -25.30
N GLY A 262 10.94 3.97 -24.38
CA GLY A 262 11.66 2.78 -23.99
C GLY A 262 10.96 1.91 -22.96
N ARG A 263 11.69 0.90 -22.48
CA ARG A 263 11.27 0.10 -21.36
C ARG A 263 11.33 0.96 -20.10
N PHE A 264 10.29 0.92 -19.28
CA PHE A 264 10.14 1.75 -18.10
C PHE A 264 9.64 0.93 -16.91
N HIS A 265 9.95 1.37 -15.70
CA HIS A 265 9.41 0.85 -14.45
C HIS A 265 8.15 1.64 -14.03
N GLY A 266 8.23 2.95 -14.10
CA GLY A 266 7.15 3.89 -13.83
C GLY A 266 7.03 4.34 -12.37
N ASP A 267 7.82 3.77 -11.45
CA ASP A 267 7.95 4.22 -10.06
C ASP A 267 9.34 3.88 -9.50
N PHE A 268 10.37 4.37 -10.22
CA PHE A 268 11.75 3.96 -10.05
C PHE A 268 12.46 4.77 -8.97
N HIS A 269 12.42 4.29 -7.74
CA HIS A 269 13.12 4.88 -6.58
C HIS A 269 13.59 3.77 -5.63
N PHE A 270 14.47 4.11 -4.68
CA PHE A 270 15.18 3.14 -3.85
C PHE A 270 14.29 2.23 -3.02
N GLU A 271 13.12 2.68 -2.57
CA GLU A 271 12.17 1.88 -1.81
C GLU A 271 11.52 0.76 -2.64
N ASN A 272 11.58 0.90 -3.98
CA ASN A 272 11.10 -0.11 -4.92
C ASN A 272 12.23 -0.99 -5.49
N VAL A 273 13.41 -0.96 -4.90
CA VAL A 273 14.56 -1.76 -5.30
C VAL A 273 15.08 -2.58 -4.12
N LEU A 274 15.19 -3.89 -4.30
CA LEU A 274 15.88 -4.77 -3.37
C LEU A 274 17.30 -5.05 -3.84
N TRP A 275 18.24 -5.06 -2.89
CA TRP A 275 19.59 -5.54 -3.08
C TRP A 275 19.81 -6.83 -2.29
N SER A 276 20.17 -7.90 -2.97
CA SER A 276 20.59 -9.14 -2.34
C SER A 276 22.12 -9.24 -2.32
N GLU A 277 22.70 -9.10 -1.12
CA GLU A 277 24.15 -9.23 -0.91
C GLU A 277 24.65 -10.62 -1.28
N LYS A 278 23.84 -11.65 -1.05
CA LYS A 278 24.15 -13.05 -1.33
C LYS A 278 24.24 -13.36 -2.83
N SER A 279 23.27 -12.90 -3.61
CA SER A 279 23.22 -13.14 -5.06
C SER A 279 23.85 -12.01 -5.87
N LYS A 280 24.25 -10.89 -5.23
CA LYS A 280 24.76 -9.67 -5.89
C LYS A 280 23.82 -9.17 -6.98
N LYS A 281 22.50 -9.19 -6.69
CA LYS A 281 21.45 -8.87 -7.65
C LYS A 281 20.52 -7.78 -7.13
N PHE A 282 20.16 -6.85 -8.02
CA PHE A 282 19.05 -5.94 -7.83
C PHE A 282 17.76 -6.57 -8.35
N THR A 283 16.66 -6.32 -7.65
CA THR A 283 15.32 -6.71 -8.09
C THR A 283 14.39 -5.51 -7.92
N PHE A 284 13.70 -5.13 -8.98
CA PHE A 284 12.78 -4.02 -9.00
C PHE A 284 11.38 -4.49 -8.62
N LEU A 285 10.76 -3.77 -7.71
CA LEU A 285 9.44 -4.07 -7.18
C LEU A 285 8.46 -2.95 -7.55
N ASP A 286 7.18 -3.26 -7.47
CA ASP A 286 6.10 -2.27 -7.56
C ASP A 286 6.06 -1.45 -8.85
N TRP A 287 6.39 -2.12 -9.96
CA TRP A 287 6.30 -1.52 -11.29
C TRP A 287 4.90 -0.99 -11.60
N ARG A 288 4.82 0.09 -12.34
CA ARG A 288 3.55 0.73 -12.69
C ARG A 288 2.74 -0.12 -13.66
N GLN A 289 1.41 -0.03 -13.58
CA GLN A 289 0.49 -0.80 -14.43
C GLN A 289 0.51 -0.34 -15.90
N GLU A 290 0.80 0.94 -16.18
CA GLU A 290 0.79 1.52 -17.53
C GLU A 290 1.49 2.88 -17.56
N PHE A 291 1.71 3.44 -18.75
CA PHE A 291 2.19 4.81 -19.01
C PHE A 291 1.29 5.49 -20.04
N GLY A 292 0.36 6.34 -19.60
CA GLY A 292 -0.60 7.03 -20.48
C GLY A 292 -1.41 6.07 -21.35
N GLY A 293 -1.80 4.90 -20.80
CA GLY A 293 -2.50 3.83 -21.51
C GLY A 293 -1.59 2.79 -22.18
N SER A 294 -0.27 3.04 -22.33
CA SER A 294 0.67 2.09 -22.90
C SER A 294 1.15 1.06 -21.86
N LEU A 295 1.14 -0.23 -22.23
CA LEU A 295 1.66 -1.32 -21.40
C LEU A 295 3.12 -1.67 -21.74
N THR A 296 3.63 -1.26 -22.88
CA THR A 296 4.93 -1.69 -23.40
C THR A 296 5.96 -0.57 -23.43
N THR A 297 5.54 0.64 -23.76
CA THR A 297 6.41 1.79 -23.99
C THR A 297 6.08 2.89 -23.01
N GLY A 298 7.06 3.41 -22.32
CA GLY A 298 6.94 4.61 -21.51
C GLY A 298 8.12 5.54 -21.76
N ASP A 299 8.16 6.63 -21.00
CA ASP A 299 9.24 7.58 -21.07
C ASP A 299 10.34 7.23 -20.06
N ILE A 300 11.55 6.97 -20.55
CA ILE A 300 12.72 6.71 -19.70
C ILE A 300 13.02 7.92 -18.81
N TYR A 301 12.82 9.15 -19.30
CA TYR A 301 13.02 10.37 -18.49
C TYR A 301 12.13 10.37 -17.23
N TYR A 302 10.96 9.75 -17.29
CA TYR A 302 10.13 9.64 -16.08
C TYR A 302 10.78 8.78 -15.00
N ASP A 303 11.35 7.64 -15.35
CA ASP A 303 12.08 6.80 -14.38
C ASP A 303 13.32 7.51 -13.84
N LEU A 304 14.06 8.20 -14.72
CA LEU A 304 15.21 9.01 -14.31
C LEU A 304 14.81 10.14 -13.34
N ALA A 305 13.72 10.82 -13.62
CA ALA A 305 13.16 11.85 -12.73
C ALA A 305 12.66 11.28 -11.41
N LYS A 306 12.06 10.08 -11.42
CA LYS A 306 11.63 9.39 -10.18
C LYS A 306 12.81 8.97 -9.31
N LEU A 307 13.92 8.55 -9.93
CA LEU A 307 15.14 8.26 -9.21
C LEU A 307 15.71 9.55 -8.58
N LEU A 308 15.81 10.64 -9.33
CA LEU A 308 16.25 11.95 -8.82
C LEU A 308 15.36 12.41 -7.66
N HIS A 309 14.03 12.32 -7.82
CA HIS A 309 13.10 12.64 -6.75
C HIS A 309 13.39 11.84 -5.47
N GLY A 310 13.65 10.55 -5.56
CA GLY A 310 14.01 9.71 -4.41
C GLY A 310 15.35 10.07 -3.76
N LEU A 311 16.29 10.65 -4.52
CA LEU A 311 17.55 11.18 -3.98
C LEU A 311 17.37 12.51 -3.23
N ILE A 312 16.37 13.31 -3.61
CA ILE A 312 16.05 14.60 -2.99
C ILE A 312 15.10 14.42 -1.80
N VAL A 313 14.02 13.65 -1.99
CA VAL A 313 12.98 13.42 -0.99
C VAL A 313 13.21 12.07 -0.30
N CYS A 314 13.73 12.14 0.93
CA CYS A 314 14.03 10.92 1.70
C CYS A 314 12.76 10.35 2.35
N HIS A 315 12.08 9.42 1.68
CA HIS A 315 10.84 8.80 2.16
C HIS A 315 11.01 8.11 3.53
N GLU A 316 12.16 7.48 3.79
CA GLU A 316 12.47 6.86 5.08
C GLU A 316 12.35 7.87 6.24
N LEU A 317 12.89 9.08 6.06
CA LEU A 317 12.85 10.11 7.10
C LEU A 317 11.43 10.69 7.25
N ILE A 318 10.69 10.83 6.15
CA ILE A 318 9.30 11.30 6.17
C ILE A 318 8.39 10.30 6.91
N THR A 319 8.52 9.01 6.66
CA THR A 319 7.73 7.97 7.36
C THR A 319 8.05 7.87 8.85
N ARG A 320 9.16 8.44 9.30
CA ARG A 320 9.57 8.57 10.70
C ARG A 320 9.22 9.93 11.31
N ASP A 321 8.40 10.72 10.62
CA ASP A 321 8.02 12.10 11.00
C ASP A 321 9.22 13.04 11.22
N LEU A 322 10.33 12.77 10.54
CA LEU A 322 11.53 13.59 10.60
C LEU A 322 11.51 14.70 9.53
N TYR A 323 10.49 15.52 9.59
CA TYR A 323 10.31 16.72 8.79
C TYR A 323 9.54 17.76 9.60
N LYS A 324 9.59 19.02 9.15
CA LYS A 324 8.81 20.10 9.74
C LYS A 324 8.06 20.84 8.65
N VAL A 325 6.75 21.04 8.84
CA VAL A 325 5.91 21.87 7.98
C VAL A 325 5.09 22.80 8.84
N GLU A 326 5.21 24.10 8.57
CA GLU A 326 4.39 25.15 9.15
C GLU A 326 3.56 25.77 8.03
N TRP A 327 2.25 25.64 8.11
CA TRP A 327 1.36 26.13 7.08
C TRP A 327 0.48 27.26 7.63
N ASN A 328 0.93 28.49 7.42
CA ASN A 328 0.24 29.70 7.79
C ASN A 328 -0.60 30.23 6.61
N LYS A 329 -1.39 31.28 6.87
CA LYS A 329 -2.30 31.85 5.86
C LYS A 329 -1.56 32.33 4.60
N ASP A 330 -0.38 32.93 4.77
CA ASP A 330 0.34 33.64 3.70
C ASP A 330 1.76 33.05 3.45
N GLU A 331 2.14 32.03 4.21
CA GLU A 331 3.47 31.41 4.08
C GLU A 331 3.46 29.94 4.46
N ILE A 332 4.12 29.15 3.63
CA ILE A 332 4.45 27.76 3.91
C ILE A 332 5.94 27.68 4.22
N ARG A 333 6.29 27.17 5.38
CA ARG A 333 7.66 26.83 5.72
C ARG A 333 7.77 25.33 5.85
N PHE A 334 8.71 24.73 5.16
CA PHE A 334 9.02 23.33 5.33
C PHE A 334 10.52 23.09 5.41
N ASP A 335 10.88 22.07 6.18
CA ASP A 335 12.23 21.57 6.32
C ASP A 335 12.20 20.05 6.19
N LEU A 336 12.87 19.55 5.15
CA LEU A 336 12.97 18.13 4.85
C LEU A 336 14.41 17.69 5.12
N LEU A 337 14.57 16.78 6.08
CA LEU A 337 15.86 16.17 6.34
C LEU A 337 16.26 15.24 5.20
N ARG A 338 17.56 15.18 4.94
CA ARG A 338 18.13 14.38 3.88
C ARG A 338 19.40 13.68 4.37
N ARG A 339 19.53 12.39 4.09
CA ARG A 339 20.75 11.63 4.42
C ARG A 339 21.89 12.11 3.53
N HIS A 340 23.09 12.31 4.11
CA HIS A 340 24.26 12.80 3.36
C HIS A 340 24.62 11.91 2.16
N ILE A 341 24.53 10.59 2.32
CA ILE A 341 24.76 9.65 1.20
C ILE A 341 23.87 9.91 -0.02
N LEU A 342 22.64 10.41 0.16
CA LEU A 342 21.76 10.73 -0.95
C LEU A 342 22.23 11.97 -1.72
N VAL A 343 22.90 12.91 -1.03
CA VAL A 343 23.55 14.08 -1.68
C VAL A 343 24.71 13.63 -2.56
N GLU A 344 25.55 12.72 -2.05
CA GLU A 344 26.66 12.15 -2.83
C GLU A 344 26.13 11.34 -4.04
N CYS A 345 25.07 10.55 -3.84
CA CYS A 345 24.43 9.82 -4.92
C CYS A 345 23.84 10.77 -5.99
N GLU A 346 23.23 11.88 -5.60
CA GLU A 346 22.68 12.86 -6.53
C GLU A 346 23.79 13.49 -7.39
N GLN A 347 24.89 13.94 -6.78
CA GLN A 347 26.04 14.49 -7.52
C GLN A 347 26.61 13.47 -8.52
N ARG A 348 26.76 12.21 -8.10
CA ARG A 348 27.20 11.12 -8.99
C ARG A 348 26.19 10.86 -10.10
N TYR A 349 24.90 10.96 -9.80
CA TYR A 349 23.82 10.74 -10.75
C TYR A 349 23.81 11.78 -11.87
N GLU A 350 23.98 13.07 -11.54
CA GLU A 350 24.10 14.15 -12.53
C GLU A 350 25.26 13.92 -13.51
N ILE A 351 26.41 13.50 -12.98
CA ILE A 351 27.56 13.14 -13.80
C ILE A 351 27.21 11.96 -14.71
N TRP A 352 26.61 10.91 -14.15
CA TRP A 352 26.23 9.71 -14.88
C TRP A 352 25.21 9.99 -16.00
N LEU A 353 24.22 10.84 -15.75
CA LEU A 353 23.26 11.29 -16.76
C LEU A 353 23.98 11.93 -17.96
N THR A 354 24.91 12.83 -17.69
CA THR A 354 25.72 13.49 -18.73
C THR A 354 26.57 12.50 -19.49
N GLU A 355 27.26 11.59 -18.81
CA GLU A 355 28.11 10.53 -19.41
C GLU A 355 27.31 9.58 -20.33
N ASN A 356 26.01 9.37 -20.06
CA ASN A 356 25.14 8.46 -20.80
C ASN A 356 24.21 9.16 -21.80
N GLY A 357 24.36 10.47 -21.98
CA GLY A 357 23.63 11.24 -22.99
C GLY A 357 22.13 11.40 -22.68
N TYR A 358 21.82 11.65 -21.39
CA TYR A 358 20.50 12.01 -20.92
C TYR A 358 20.38 13.51 -20.66
#